data_a5991050f65acfc41e3309a6d155afdf
#
_entry.id   a5991050f65acfc41e3309a6d155afdf
#
_cell.length_a   1.000
_cell.length_b   1.000
_cell.length_c   1.000
_cell.angle_alpha   90.00
_cell.angle_beta   90.00
_cell.angle_gamma   90.00
#
_symmetry.space_group_name_H-M   'P 1'
#
loop_
_entity.id
_entity.type
_entity.pdbx_description
1 polymer ?
#
loop_
_entity_poly.entity_id
_entity_poly.type
_entity_poly.pdbx_seq_one_letter_code
_entity_poly.pdbx_strand_id
1 'polypeptide(L)'
;LLLLRLLRVPGAARPNYNPAHAEFLEFLPPGAPMSGRGGNDGQVRIIGGRWRNTRLPVPTLPGLRPSSDRVRETLFNWLMPKLGGARVLDLFAGSGALGLEAVSRGAAHATLVERDAQLGRNLTAAVARLQASDQITVLQADALRWLQGAQAQQADLVFIDPPFADGLWQDVLAQLPRHLAADAWLYLESPAGHVPVLPPDWLLHREGGTREVRFALYRRATATL
;
A
#
# COMPACT_ATOMS: atom_id res chain seq x y z
N LEU A 1 27.61 6.43 37.38
CA LEU A 1 26.70 5.78 38.37
C LEU A 1 25.42 6.60 38.47
N LEU A 2 24.41 6.40 37.62
CA LEU A 2 23.05 6.91 37.88
C LEU A 2 22.05 5.88 37.35
N LEU A 3 21.28 5.35 38.33
CA LEU A 3 20.24 4.34 38.16
C LEU A 3 19.10 4.85 37.26
N LEU A 4 18.81 4.15 36.13
CA LEU A 4 17.55 4.25 35.43
C LEU A 4 16.47 3.45 36.20
N ARG A 5 15.55 4.16 36.85
CA ARG A 5 14.31 3.59 37.39
C ARG A 5 13.35 3.34 36.22
N LEU A 6 13.15 2.08 35.90
CA LEU A 6 12.05 1.60 35.04
C LEU A 6 10.72 1.69 35.81
N LEU A 7 9.85 2.61 35.41
CA LEU A 7 8.45 2.60 35.80
C LEU A 7 7.73 1.48 35.04
N ARG A 8 7.39 0.41 35.77
CA ARG A 8 6.48 -0.66 35.31
C ARG A 8 5.06 -0.11 35.32
N VAL A 9 4.42 -0.02 34.12
CA VAL A 9 2.97 0.11 34.00
C VAL A 9 2.39 -1.31 33.90
N PRO A 10 1.54 -1.76 34.83
CA PRO A 10 0.90 -3.06 34.73
C PRO A 10 -0.37 -2.94 33.86
N GLY A 11 -0.53 -3.81 32.87
CA GLY A 11 -1.83 -4.06 32.23
C GLY A 11 -1.94 -3.90 30.73
N ALA A 12 -0.88 -3.63 29.96
CA ALA A 12 -0.96 -3.67 28.52
C ALA A 12 -0.61 -5.08 28.00
N ALA A 13 -1.58 -5.77 27.42
CA ALA A 13 -1.37 -7.01 26.71
C ALA A 13 -0.37 -6.78 25.57
N ARG A 14 0.74 -7.51 25.56
CA ARG A 14 1.73 -7.48 24.50
C ARG A 14 1.13 -8.09 23.25
N PRO A 15 1.24 -7.46 22.06
CA PRO A 15 0.89 -8.14 20.83
C PRO A 15 1.76 -9.40 20.68
N ASN A 16 1.17 -10.50 20.23
CA ASN A 16 1.80 -11.80 20.00
C ASN A 16 3.04 -11.65 19.10
N TYR A 17 4.20 -11.57 19.72
CA TYR A 17 5.49 -11.59 19.05
C TYR A 17 5.89 -13.06 18.82
N ASN A 18 5.99 -13.46 17.56
CA ASN A 18 6.50 -14.77 17.17
C ASN A 18 8.03 -14.67 16.96
N PRO A 19 8.87 -15.27 17.82
CA PRO A 19 10.33 -15.16 17.71
C PRO A 19 10.95 -15.85 16.49
N ALA A 20 10.20 -16.64 15.73
CA ALA A 20 10.69 -17.32 14.53
C ALA A 20 10.99 -16.37 13.33
N HIS A 21 10.72 -15.07 13.45
CA HIS A 21 10.94 -14.09 12.39
C HIS A 21 12.05 -13.07 12.70
N ALA A 22 12.86 -13.29 13.74
CA ALA A 22 13.94 -12.37 14.14
C ALA A 22 15.17 -12.41 13.21
N GLU A 23 15.28 -13.39 12.31
CA GLU A 23 16.51 -13.62 11.53
C GLU A 23 16.63 -12.82 10.22
N PHE A 24 15.69 -11.94 9.90
CA PHE A 24 15.74 -11.20 8.61
C PHE A 24 15.97 -9.68 8.75
N LEU A 25 16.41 -9.21 9.91
CA LEU A 25 16.79 -7.78 10.10
C LEU A 25 18.21 -7.45 9.61
N GLU A 26 18.99 -8.41 9.17
CA GLU A 26 20.36 -8.22 8.70
C GLU A 26 20.48 -8.35 7.19
N PHE A 27 20.05 -7.36 6.41
CA PHE A 27 20.68 -7.14 5.10
C PHE A 27 20.42 -5.72 4.56
N LEU A 28 20.91 -4.72 5.28
CA LEU A 28 21.25 -3.43 4.70
C LEU A 28 22.69 -3.12 5.08
N PRO A 29 23.65 -3.15 4.14
CA PRO A 29 25.00 -2.74 4.45
C PRO A 29 25.02 -1.28 4.90
N PRO A 30 25.69 -0.95 6.02
CA PRO A 30 25.88 0.42 6.44
C PRO A 30 26.80 1.11 5.43
N GLY A 31 26.36 2.17 4.80
CA GLY A 31 27.23 3.06 4.06
C GLY A 31 27.09 3.14 2.54
N ALA A 32 26.01 2.66 1.93
CA ALA A 32 25.75 3.03 0.54
C ALA A 32 25.43 4.53 0.45
N PRO A 33 26.20 5.35 -0.29
CA PRO A 33 25.90 6.75 -0.44
C PRO A 33 24.52 6.89 -1.08
N MET A 34 23.64 7.63 -0.42
CA MET A 34 22.37 8.07 -0.97
C MET A 34 22.69 8.95 -2.18
N SER A 35 22.78 8.35 -3.36
CA SER A 35 22.75 9.13 -4.59
C SER A 35 21.34 9.70 -4.77
N GLY A 36 21.08 10.75 -4.02
CA GLY A 36 19.97 11.65 -4.25
C GLY A 36 20.20 12.42 -5.54
N ARG A 37 19.89 11.80 -6.68
CA ARG A 37 19.75 12.53 -7.94
C ARG A 37 18.63 11.90 -8.75
N GLY A 38 17.59 12.71 -9.00
CA GLY A 38 16.62 12.50 -10.03
C GLY A 38 15.27 11.99 -9.55
N GLY A 39 14.64 12.67 -8.58
CA GLY A 39 13.20 12.79 -8.62
C GLY A 39 12.86 13.46 -9.95
N ASN A 40 12.46 12.70 -10.94
CA ASN A 40 11.90 13.26 -12.18
C ASN A 40 10.61 13.94 -11.74
N ASP A 41 10.66 15.26 -11.51
CA ASP A 41 9.47 16.07 -11.23
C ASP A 41 8.44 15.74 -12.30
N GLY A 42 7.34 15.12 -11.90
CA GLY A 42 6.20 14.81 -12.75
C GLY A 42 6.13 13.43 -13.39
N GLN A 43 6.93 12.42 -13.03
CA GLN A 43 6.78 11.07 -13.60
C GLN A 43 7.08 9.96 -12.59
N VAL A 44 6.23 8.94 -12.56
CA VAL A 44 6.46 7.66 -11.87
C VAL A 44 6.63 6.56 -12.90
N ARG A 45 7.56 5.63 -12.68
CA ARG A 45 7.83 4.53 -13.57
C ARG A 45 7.24 3.23 -13.05
N ILE A 46 6.62 2.42 -13.91
CA ILE A 46 6.30 1.01 -13.62
C ILE A 46 7.61 0.22 -13.61
N ILE A 47 7.89 -0.51 -12.51
CA ILE A 47 9.18 -1.13 -12.26
C ILE A 47 9.26 -2.53 -12.86
N GLY A 48 8.14 -3.28 -12.85
CA GLY A 48 8.13 -4.68 -13.25
C GLY A 48 6.93 -5.08 -14.11
N GLY A 49 6.94 -6.34 -14.54
CA GLY A 49 5.86 -6.93 -15.33
C GLY A 49 5.84 -6.48 -16.80
N ARG A 50 4.70 -6.68 -17.44
CA ARG A 50 4.51 -6.44 -18.89
C ARG A 50 4.66 -4.98 -19.32
N TRP A 51 4.42 -4.03 -18.39
CA TRP A 51 4.54 -2.58 -18.66
C TRP A 51 5.80 -1.97 -18.06
N ARG A 52 6.80 -2.80 -17.75
CA ARG A 52 8.08 -2.34 -17.18
C ARG A 52 8.64 -1.15 -17.95
N ASN A 53 9.17 -0.15 -17.25
CA ASN A 53 9.72 1.11 -17.76
C ASN A 53 8.70 2.08 -18.37
N THR A 54 7.41 1.78 -18.35
CA THR A 54 6.39 2.77 -18.72
C THR A 54 6.36 3.90 -17.69
N ARG A 55 6.36 5.12 -18.18
CA ARG A 55 6.29 6.33 -17.36
C ARG A 55 4.85 6.82 -17.26
N LEU A 56 4.42 7.07 -16.03
CA LEU A 56 3.12 7.62 -15.68
C LEU A 56 3.30 9.10 -15.33
N PRO A 57 2.55 10.02 -15.95
CA PRO A 57 2.61 11.43 -15.61
C PRO A 57 2.04 11.64 -14.20
N VAL A 58 2.76 12.38 -13.38
CA VAL A 58 2.33 12.78 -12.04
C VAL A 58 2.30 14.30 -12.01
N PRO A 59 1.13 14.92 -11.91
CA PRO A 59 1.05 16.37 -11.77
C PRO A 59 1.65 16.81 -10.44
N THR A 60 2.25 17.97 -10.42
CA THR A 60 2.73 18.59 -9.19
C THR A 60 1.52 19.06 -8.38
N LEU A 61 1.08 18.25 -7.43
CA LEU A 61 -0.02 18.58 -6.52
C LEU A 61 0.49 18.62 -5.08
N PRO A 62 0.03 19.57 -4.25
CA PRO A 62 0.39 19.60 -2.83
C PRO A 62 0.00 18.28 -2.15
N GLY A 63 0.95 17.67 -1.42
CA GLY A 63 0.71 16.43 -0.70
C GLY A 63 0.82 15.14 -1.52
N LEU A 64 0.94 15.22 -2.84
CA LEU A 64 1.19 14.04 -3.68
C LEU A 64 2.68 13.68 -3.66
N ARG A 65 3.04 12.65 -2.92
CA ARG A 65 4.39 12.05 -2.94
C ARG A 65 4.26 10.60 -3.37
N PRO A 66 4.61 10.26 -4.60
CA PRO A 66 4.64 8.85 -5.01
C PRO A 66 5.63 8.07 -4.15
N SER A 67 5.24 6.90 -3.68
CA SER A 67 6.16 5.96 -3.02
C SER A 67 7.38 5.74 -3.88
N SER A 68 8.57 5.81 -3.29
CA SER A 68 9.82 5.70 -4.05
C SER A 68 9.88 4.36 -4.81
N ASP A 69 10.61 4.32 -5.92
CA ASP A 69 10.85 3.09 -6.70
C ASP A 69 11.33 1.95 -5.80
N ARG A 70 12.21 2.24 -4.83
CA ARG A 70 12.75 1.25 -3.90
C ARG A 70 11.69 0.67 -2.96
N VAL A 71 10.79 1.50 -2.43
CA VAL A 71 9.68 1.03 -1.56
C VAL A 71 8.76 0.14 -2.37
N ARG A 72 8.38 0.56 -3.58
CA ARG A 72 7.52 -0.22 -4.48
C ARG A 72 8.17 -1.53 -4.90
N GLU A 73 9.47 -1.53 -5.22
CA GLU A 73 10.20 -2.77 -5.54
C GLU A 73 10.20 -3.74 -4.37
N THR A 74 10.46 -3.25 -3.16
CA THR A 74 10.40 -4.05 -1.93
C THR A 74 9.00 -4.65 -1.73
N LEU A 75 7.96 -3.84 -1.82
CA LEU A 75 6.57 -4.27 -1.70
C LEU A 75 6.24 -5.38 -2.71
N PHE A 76 6.52 -5.15 -3.99
CA PHE A 76 6.16 -6.09 -5.04
C PHE A 76 6.98 -7.39 -4.99
N ASN A 77 8.20 -7.36 -4.44
CA ASN A 77 8.94 -8.58 -4.12
C ASN A 77 8.24 -9.38 -3.01
N TRP A 78 7.68 -8.73 -2.00
CA TRP A 78 6.89 -9.40 -0.95
C TRP A 78 5.58 -9.97 -1.49
N LEU A 79 4.94 -9.27 -2.41
CA LEU A 79 3.64 -9.64 -3.00
C LEU A 79 3.74 -10.65 -4.12
N MET A 80 4.92 -10.92 -4.67
CA MET A 80 5.10 -11.76 -5.87
C MET A 80 4.29 -13.07 -5.82
N PRO A 81 4.27 -13.83 -4.70
CA PRO A 81 3.52 -15.09 -4.62
C PRO A 81 1.99 -14.92 -4.62
N LYS A 82 1.49 -13.68 -4.47
CA LYS A 82 0.07 -13.36 -4.28
C LYS A 82 -0.55 -12.54 -5.41
N LEU A 83 0.27 -12.10 -6.37
CA LEU A 83 -0.21 -11.24 -7.45
C LEU A 83 -0.91 -12.00 -8.57
N GLY A 84 -0.50 -13.22 -8.86
CA GLY A 84 -1.06 -13.98 -9.97
C GLY A 84 -2.56 -14.20 -9.81
N GLY A 85 -3.36 -13.60 -10.69
CA GLY A 85 -4.82 -13.71 -10.68
C GLY A 85 -5.54 -12.88 -9.61
N ALA A 86 -4.84 -12.09 -8.80
CA ALA A 86 -5.43 -11.31 -7.70
C ALA A 86 -6.36 -10.20 -8.20
N ARG A 87 -7.42 -9.94 -7.44
CA ARG A 87 -8.27 -8.75 -7.54
C ARG A 87 -7.74 -7.70 -6.57
N VAL A 88 -7.32 -6.57 -7.11
CA VAL A 88 -6.67 -5.50 -6.36
C VAL A 88 -7.62 -4.33 -6.17
N LEU A 89 -7.63 -3.75 -4.99
CA LEU A 89 -8.33 -2.51 -4.66
C LEU A 89 -7.30 -1.48 -4.19
N ASP A 90 -7.12 -0.40 -4.96
CA ASP A 90 -6.25 0.72 -4.64
C ASP A 90 -7.12 1.91 -4.26
N LEU A 91 -7.25 2.20 -2.96
CA LEU A 91 -8.20 3.18 -2.42
C LEU A 91 -7.75 4.62 -2.53
N PHE A 92 -6.47 4.85 -2.76
CA PHE A 92 -5.86 6.18 -2.88
C PHE A 92 -4.88 6.18 -4.04
N ALA A 93 -5.41 5.94 -5.25
CA ALA A 93 -4.62 5.52 -6.38
C ALA A 93 -3.57 6.56 -6.86
N GLY A 94 -3.82 7.86 -6.67
CA GLY A 94 -2.89 8.90 -7.04
C GLY A 94 -2.45 8.80 -8.50
N SER A 95 -1.18 8.52 -8.71
CA SER A 95 -0.62 8.28 -10.05
C SER A 95 -0.95 6.88 -10.63
N GLY A 96 -1.56 5.99 -9.84
CA GLY A 96 -1.81 4.60 -10.19
C GLY A 96 -0.58 3.69 -10.02
N ALA A 97 0.47 4.17 -9.39
CA ALA A 97 1.75 3.45 -9.32
C ALA A 97 1.63 2.05 -8.71
N LEU A 98 0.77 1.85 -7.71
CA LEU A 98 0.57 0.56 -7.06
C LEU A 98 -0.38 -0.33 -7.86
N GLY A 99 -1.57 0.15 -8.18
CA GLY A 99 -2.57 -0.66 -8.86
C GLY A 99 -2.17 -1.04 -10.29
N LEU A 100 -1.58 -0.11 -11.07
CA LEU A 100 -1.07 -0.41 -12.41
C LEU A 100 0.11 -1.40 -12.37
N GLU A 101 1.01 -1.27 -11.40
CA GLU A 101 2.11 -2.21 -11.25
C GLU A 101 1.63 -3.61 -10.85
N ALA A 102 0.61 -3.72 -9.99
CA ALA A 102 0.02 -5.00 -9.62
C ALA A 102 -0.50 -5.75 -10.86
N VAL A 103 -1.26 -5.07 -11.74
CA VAL A 103 -1.74 -5.67 -12.99
C VAL A 103 -0.61 -5.95 -13.97
N SER A 104 0.38 -5.06 -14.04
CA SER A 104 1.60 -5.30 -14.84
C SER A 104 2.30 -6.60 -14.46
N ARG A 105 2.26 -6.97 -13.18
CA ARG A 105 2.91 -8.17 -12.61
C ARG A 105 1.99 -9.39 -12.52
N GLY A 106 0.77 -9.33 -13.05
CA GLY A 106 -0.10 -10.49 -13.19
C GLY A 106 -1.35 -10.52 -12.34
N ALA A 107 -1.70 -9.44 -11.63
CA ALA A 107 -3.04 -9.33 -11.05
C ALA A 107 -4.10 -9.40 -12.16
N ALA A 108 -5.22 -10.04 -11.88
CA ALA A 108 -6.30 -10.21 -12.84
C ALA A 108 -7.05 -8.89 -13.09
N HIS A 109 -7.27 -8.13 -12.03
CA HIS A 109 -8.01 -6.87 -12.10
C HIS A 109 -7.56 -5.90 -11.00
N ALA A 110 -7.60 -4.59 -11.29
CA ALA A 110 -7.44 -3.55 -10.29
C ALA A 110 -8.57 -2.51 -10.37
N THR A 111 -9.17 -2.21 -9.23
CA THR A 111 -10.06 -1.05 -9.05
C THR A 111 -9.26 0.07 -8.40
N LEU A 112 -9.12 1.20 -9.12
CA LEU A 112 -8.37 2.37 -8.70
C LEU A 112 -9.35 3.46 -8.30
N VAL A 113 -9.37 3.83 -7.01
CA VAL A 113 -10.22 4.90 -6.49
C VAL A 113 -9.38 6.15 -6.28
N GLU A 114 -9.77 7.25 -6.90
CA GLU A 114 -9.07 8.53 -6.83
C GLU A 114 -10.06 9.68 -6.72
N ARG A 115 -9.89 10.56 -5.70
CA ARG A 115 -10.80 11.68 -5.49
C ARG A 115 -10.51 12.88 -6.40
N ASP A 116 -9.25 13.10 -6.74
CA ASP A 116 -8.85 14.23 -7.58
C ASP A 116 -9.23 14.00 -9.04
N ALA A 117 -9.98 14.94 -9.61
CA ALA A 117 -10.48 14.81 -10.98
C ALA A 117 -9.35 14.83 -12.03
N GLN A 118 -8.25 15.55 -11.78
CA GLN A 118 -7.13 15.59 -12.72
C GLN A 118 -6.35 14.28 -12.70
N LEU A 119 -6.09 13.72 -11.51
CA LEU A 119 -5.47 12.40 -11.36
C LEU A 119 -6.36 11.31 -11.95
N GLY A 120 -7.66 11.35 -11.72
CA GLY A 120 -8.62 10.40 -12.31
C GLY A 120 -8.58 10.41 -13.85
N ARG A 121 -8.53 11.61 -14.48
CA ARG A 121 -8.38 11.72 -15.94
C ARG A 121 -7.03 11.16 -16.41
N ASN A 122 -5.95 11.45 -15.71
CA ASN A 122 -4.62 10.96 -16.05
C ASN A 122 -4.55 9.43 -15.94
N LEU A 123 -5.16 8.84 -14.91
CA LEU A 123 -5.29 7.39 -14.75
C LEU A 123 -6.06 6.76 -15.91
N THR A 124 -7.22 7.32 -16.25
CA THR A 124 -8.04 6.83 -17.38
C THR A 124 -7.26 6.87 -18.69
N ALA A 125 -6.55 7.97 -18.95
CA ALA A 125 -5.70 8.09 -20.14
C ALA A 125 -4.53 7.08 -20.12
N ALA A 126 -3.91 6.84 -18.95
CA ALA A 126 -2.85 5.84 -18.81
C ALA A 126 -3.37 4.42 -19.07
N VAL A 127 -4.53 4.06 -18.52
CA VAL A 127 -5.20 2.77 -18.74
C VAL A 127 -5.50 2.54 -20.21
N ALA A 128 -6.04 3.55 -20.90
CA ALA A 128 -6.32 3.47 -22.34
C ALA A 128 -5.03 3.28 -23.15
N ARG A 129 -3.98 4.04 -22.84
CA ARG A 129 -2.66 3.92 -23.50
C ARG A 129 -2.03 2.55 -23.31
N LEU A 130 -2.22 1.93 -22.14
CA LEU A 130 -1.74 0.60 -21.81
C LEU A 130 -2.63 -0.52 -22.37
N GLN A 131 -3.74 -0.17 -23.01
CA GLN A 131 -4.75 -1.12 -23.51
C GLN A 131 -5.25 -2.06 -22.39
N ALA A 132 -5.53 -1.49 -21.20
CA ALA A 132 -5.78 -2.23 -19.99
C ALA A 132 -7.22 -2.07 -19.46
N SER A 133 -8.14 -1.53 -20.26
CA SER A 133 -9.52 -1.20 -19.83
C SER A 133 -10.32 -2.43 -19.36
N ASP A 134 -9.97 -3.62 -19.83
CA ASP A 134 -10.61 -4.87 -19.41
C ASP A 134 -10.11 -5.36 -18.04
N GLN A 135 -8.97 -4.85 -17.57
CA GLN A 135 -8.32 -5.28 -16.34
C GLN A 135 -8.22 -4.18 -15.28
N ILE A 136 -8.53 -2.94 -15.64
CA ILE A 136 -8.42 -1.82 -14.72
C ILE A 136 -9.66 -0.94 -14.79
N THR A 137 -10.31 -0.78 -13.66
CA THR A 137 -11.42 0.15 -13.47
C THR A 137 -10.91 1.38 -12.72
N VAL A 138 -11.08 2.57 -13.29
CA VAL A 138 -10.77 3.84 -12.63
C VAL A 138 -12.07 4.47 -12.15
N LEU A 139 -12.14 4.82 -10.88
CA LEU A 139 -13.30 5.44 -10.23
C LEU A 139 -12.90 6.79 -9.64
N GLN A 140 -13.46 7.87 -10.17
CA GLN A 140 -13.32 9.18 -9.56
C GLN A 140 -14.28 9.30 -8.39
N ALA A 141 -13.80 9.03 -7.18
CA ALA A 141 -14.61 9.03 -5.97
C ALA A 141 -13.74 9.28 -4.73
N ASP A 142 -14.37 9.77 -3.66
CA ASP A 142 -13.81 9.73 -2.33
C ASP A 142 -13.84 8.28 -1.80
N ALA A 143 -12.72 7.80 -1.27
CA ALA A 143 -12.54 6.41 -0.85
C ALA A 143 -13.57 5.96 0.21
N LEU A 144 -13.83 6.80 1.22
CA LEU A 144 -14.79 6.45 2.28
C LEU A 144 -16.22 6.39 1.76
N ARG A 145 -16.63 7.38 0.97
CA ARG A 145 -17.97 7.39 0.35
C ARG A 145 -18.16 6.19 -0.58
N TRP A 146 -17.13 5.87 -1.35
CA TRP A 146 -17.17 4.72 -2.22
C TRP A 146 -17.29 3.41 -1.44
N LEU A 147 -16.49 3.21 -0.39
CA LEU A 147 -16.58 2.04 0.49
C LEU A 147 -17.99 1.88 1.09
N GLN A 148 -18.67 2.97 1.45
CA GLN A 148 -20.02 2.94 2.00
C GLN A 148 -21.08 2.52 0.97
N GLY A 149 -20.97 3.00 -0.26
CA GLY A 149 -21.98 2.84 -1.30
C GLY A 149 -21.76 1.67 -2.26
N ALA A 150 -20.53 1.22 -2.43
CA ALA A 150 -20.19 0.19 -3.41
C ALA A 150 -20.64 -1.20 -2.99
N GLN A 151 -20.88 -2.06 -3.98
CA GLN A 151 -21.05 -3.49 -3.77
C GLN A 151 -19.75 -4.12 -3.28
N ALA A 152 -19.84 -5.23 -2.56
CA ALA A 152 -18.69 -5.99 -2.08
C ALA A 152 -17.75 -6.38 -3.24
N GLN A 153 -16.47 -6.07 -3.14
CA GLN A 153 -15.49 -6.28 -4.21
C GLN A 153 -14.79 -7.63 -4.14
N GLN A 154 -14.74 -8.26 -2.97
CA GLN A 154 -14.01 -9.50 -2.73
C GLN A 154 -12.52 -9.36 -3.14
N ALA A 155 -11.89 -8.24 -2.76
CA ALA A 155 -10.50 -7.96 -3.09
C ALA A 155 -9.56 -8.93 -2.37
N ASP A 156 -8.60 -9.46 -3.12
CA ASP A 156 -7.54 -10.34 -2.60
C ASP A 156 -6.36 -9.53 -2.07
N LEU A 157 -6.18 -8.29 -2.57
CA LEU A 157 -5.14 -7.35 -2.15
C LEU A 157 -5.70 -5.94 -2.12
N VAL A 158 -5.45 -5.23 -1.02
CA VAL A 158 -5.84 -3.81 -0.87
C VAL A 158 -4.63 -2.95 -0.58
N PHE A 159 -4.53 -1.81 -1.25
CA PHE A 159 -3.57 -0.75 -0.98
C PHE A 159 -4.26 0.42 -0.25
N ILE A 160 -3.69 0.83 0.89
CA ILE A 160 -4.12 1.97 1.69
C ILE A 160 -2.93 2.91 1.88
N ASP A 161 -2.86 3.95 1.06
CA ASP A 161 -1.85 5.00 1.12
C ASP A 161 -2.51 6.39 1.08
N PRO A 162 -3.26 6.77 2.15
CA PRO A 162 -3.98 8.02 2.21
C PRO A 162 -3.02 9.20 2.38
N PRO A 163 -3.44 10.43 2.00
CA PRO A 163 -2.74 11.63 2.42
C PRO A 163 -2.61 11.67 3.95
N PHE A 164 -1.38 11.77 4.46
CA PHE A 164 -1.12 11.60 5.90
C PHE A 164 -1.81 12.65 6.78
N ALA A 165 -2.04 13.85 6.23
CA ALA A 165 -2.75 14.91 6.93
C ALA A 165 -4.23 14.59 7.22
N ASP A 166 -4.84 13.70 6.44
CA ASP A 166 -6.27 13.39 6.55
C ASP A 166 -6.57 12.34 7.63
N GLY A 167 -5.59 11.56 8.10
CA GLY A 167 -5.73 10.59 9.19
C GLY A 167 -6.73 9.46 8.94
N LEU A 168 -6.99 9.08 7.70
CA LEU A 168 -8.13 8.25 7.28
C LEU A 168 -8.03 6.75 7.59
N TRP A 169 -6.93 6.27 8.18
CA TRP A 169 -6.69 4.82 8.35
C TRP A 169 -7.82 4.12 9.11
N GLN A 170 -8.28 4.68 10.23
CA GLN A 170 -9.28 4.02 11.08
C GLN A 170 -10.63 3.93 10.39
N ASP A 171 -11.05 5.01 9.73
CA ASP A 171 -12.33 5.08 9.03
C ASP A 171 -12.37 4.12 7.82
N VAL A 172 -11.25 4.02 7.10
CA VAL A 172 -11.11 3.07 5.98
C VAL A 172 -11.11 1.63 6.50
N LEU A 173 -10.31 1.32 7.52
CA LEU A 173 -10.21 -0.03 8.09
C LEU A 173 -11.56 -0.52 8.65
N ALA A 174 -12.36 0.37 9.23
CA ALA A 174 -13.69 0.03 9.73
C ALA A 174 -14.69 -0.40 8.63
N GLN A 175 -14.53 0.15 7.42
CA GLN A 175 -15.46 -0.10 6.30
C GLN A 175 -14.96 -1.17 5.34
N LEU A 176 -13.69 -1.51 5.40
CA LEU A 176 -13.03 -2.43 4.48
C LEU A 176 -13.53 -3.88 4.51
N PRO A 177 -13.94 -4.48 5.66
CA PRO A 177 -14.15 -5.94 5.78
C PRO A 177 -15.10 -6.55 4.74
N ARG A 178 -16.16 -5.84 4.35
CA ARG A 178 -17.15 -6.33 3.36
C ARG A 178 -16.62 -6.39 1.93
N HIS A 179 -15.50 -5.69 1.66
CA HIS A 179 -14.86 -5.62 0.34
C HIS A 179 -13.72 -6.62 0.16
N LEU A 180 -13.43 -7.42 1.18
CA LEU A 180 -12.28 -8.32 1.22
C LEU A 180 -12.64 -9.76 0.95
N ALA A 181 -11.74 -10.48 0.29
CA ALA A 181 -11.69 -11.93 0.32
C ALA A 181 -11.33 -12.44 1.74
N ALA A 182 -11.61 -13.72 2.00
CA ALA A 182 -11.38 -14.31 3.33
C ALA A 182 -9.89 -14.29 3.74
N ASP A 183 -8.99 -14.48 2.78
CA ASP A 183 -7.52 -14.53 2.96
C ASP A 183 -6.82 -13.30 2.38
N ALA A 184 -7.50 -12.15 2.37
CA ALA A 184 -7.00 -10.92 1.78
C ALA A 184 -5.68 -10.45 2.38
N TRP A 185 -4.93 -9.69 1.56
CA TRP A 185 -3.73 -9.00 1.94
C TRP A 185 -3.96 -7.49 1.96
N LEU A 186 -3.31 -6.81 2.89
CA LEU A 186 -3.41 -5.37 3.07
C LEU A 186 -2.01 -4.77 3.11
N TYR A 187 -1.74 -3.87 2.17
CA TYR A 187 -0.61 -2.96 2.25
C TYR A 187 -1.08 -1.61 2.80
N LEU A 188 -0.29 -1.06 3.73
CA LEU A 188 -0.62 0.19 4.39
C LEU A 188 0.63 1.05 4.54
N GLU A 189 0.55 2.31 4.08
CA GLU A 189 1.55 3.34 4.35
C GLU A 189 1.05 4.29 5.44
N SER A 190 1.98 4.74 6.29
CA SER A 190 1.72 5.71 7.36
C SER A 190 2.97 6.54 7.65
N PRO A 191 2.87 7.70 8.33
CA PRO A 191 4.04 8.44 8.78
C PRO A 191 4.98 7.57 9.61
N ALA A 192 6.28 7.79 9.51
CA ALA A 192 7.26 7.15 10.38
C ALA A 192 6.89 7.42 11.86
N GLY A 193 6.84 6.37 12.67
CA GLY A 193 6.43 6.46 14.09
C GLY A 193 4.92 6.40 14.34
N HIS A 194 4.09 6.40 13.29
CA HIS A 194 2.65 6.16 13.43
C HIS A 194 2.28 4.74 12.96
N VAL A 195 1.73 3.94 13.88
CA VAL A 195 1.26 2.59 13.57
C VAL A 195 -0.26 2.59 13.72
N PRO A 196 -1.01 2.58 12.62
CA PRO A 196 -2.47 2.47 12.67
C PRO A 196 -2.90 1.21 13.41
N VAL A 197 -3.95 1.32 14.22
CA VAL A 197 -4.52 0.17 14.95
C VAL A 197 -5.34 -0.65 13.97
N LEU A 198 -4.97 -1.89 13.75
CA LEU A 198 -5.70 -2.81 12.88
C LEU A 198 -6.65 -3.69 13.70
N PRO A 199 -7.78 -4.12 13.11
CA PRO A 199 -8.60 -5.20 13.67
C PRO A 199 -7.77 -6.45 13.98
N PRO A 200 -8.17 -7.27 14.98
CA PRO A 200 -7.36 -8.38 15.48
C PRO A 200 -7.16 -9.53 14.47
N ASP A 201 -7.95 -9.58 13.41
CA ASP A 201 -7.83 -10.55 12.32
C ASP A 201 -6.71 -10.20 11.31
N TRP A 202 -6.03 -9.07 11.46
CA TRP A 202 -4.88 -8.70 10.65
C TRP A 202 -3.56 -9.04 11.32
N LEU A 203 -2.79 -9.89 10.68
CA LEU A 203 -1.47 -10.32 11.14
C LEU A 203 -0.38 -9.61 10.33
N LEU A 204 0.53 -8.93 11.00
CA LEU A 204 1.70 -8.33 10.36
C LEU A 204 2.52 -9.45 9.69
N HIS A 205 2.77 -9.29 8.39
CA HIS A 205 3.59 -10.21 7.63
C HIS A 205 4.99 -9.67 7.40
N ARG A 206 5.08 -8.42 6.95
CA ARG A 206 6.36 -7.71 6.73
C ARG A 206 6.17 -6.23 6.96
N GLU A 207 7.23 -5.56 7.36
CA GLU A 207 7.26 -4.11 7.42
C GLU A 207 8.62 -3.55 7.00
N GLY A 208 8.61 -2.28 6.61
CA GLY A 208 9.79 -1.52 6.30
C GLY A 208 9.55 -0.05 6.54
N GLY A 209 10.58 0.76 6.37
CA GLY A 209 10.44 2.18 6.57
C GLY A 209 11.53 3.00 5.90
N THR A 210 11.25 4.28 5.79
CA THR A 210 12.19 5.36 5.49
C THR A 210 12.22 6.31 6.68
N ARG A 211 12.90 7.44 6.56
CA ARG A 211 12.84 8.47 7.61
C ARG A 211 11.45 9.09 7.79
N GLU A 212 10.62 9.07 6.76
CA GLU A 212 9.34 9.77 6.71
C GLU A 212 8.15 8.81 6.69
N VAL A 213 8.32 7.61 6.18
CA VAL A 213 7.23 6.67 5.89
C VAL A 213 7.51 5.31 6.51
N ARG A 214 6.52 4.76 7.17
CA ARG A 214 6.42 3.34 7.51
C ARG A 214 5.49 2.68 6.50
N PHE A 215 5.89 1.54 5.97
CA PHE A 215 5.04 0.72 5.10
C PHE A 215 5.00 -0.72 5.61
N ALA A 216 3.83 -1.32 5.58
CA ALA A 216 3.63 -2.64 6.13
C ALA A 216 2.66 -3.46 5.28
N LEU A 217 2.93 -4.75 5.22
CA LEU A 217 2.10 -5.75 4.58
C LEU A 217 1.51 -6.67 5.65
N TYR A 218 0.19 -6.78 5.64
CA TYR A 218 -0.56 -7.64 6.56
C TYR A 218 -1.29 -8.72 5.76
N ARG A 219 -1.55 -9.83 6.41
CA ARG A 219 -2.46 -10.87 5.92
C ARG A 219 -3.66 -11.00 6.84
N ARG A 220 -4.83 -11.24 6.29
CA ARG A 220 -5.99 -11.56 7.09
C ARG A 220 -5.87 -12.98 7.64
N ALA A 221 -6.12 -13.16 8.92
CA ALA A 221 -6.24 -14.49 9.51
C ALA A 221 -7.54 -15.12 9.00
N THR A 222 -7.45 -16.28 8.35
CA THR A 222 -8.64 -17.08 8.08
C THR A 222 -9.18 -17.58 9.40
N ALA A 223 -10.48 -17.36 9.67
CA ALA A 223 -11.12 -17.98 10.81
C ALA A 223 -10.94 -19.51 10.67
N THR A 224 -10.19 -20.10 11.59
CA THR A 224 -10.17 -21.56 11.72
C THR A 224 -11.56 -21.97 12.22
N LEU A 225 -12.34 -22.63 11.35
CA LEU A 225 -13.60 -23.25 11.70
C LEU A 225 -13.36 -24.42 12.68
#